data_ae4c847c8e35d7a312a55fd81ffb8efc
#
_entry.id   ae4c847c8e35d7a312a55fd81ffb8efc
#
_cell.length_a   1.000
_cell.length_b   1.000
_cell.length_c   1.000
_cell.angle_alpha   90.00
_cell.angle_beta   90.00
_cell.angle_gamma   90.00
#
_symmetry.space_group_name_H-M   'P 1'
#
loop_
_entity.id
_entity.type
_entity.pdbx_description
1 polymer ?
#
loop_
_entity_poly.entity_id
_entity_poly.type
_entity_poly.pdbx_seq_one_letter_code
_entity_poly.pdbx_strand_id
1 'polypeptide(L)'
;MTYAEMFTQAKIKPEKLSEVKWVAQKIRANKPRYEAVVLSIANGMPYWFVGIIHFMEGGGKFSTHLHNGDPLTARTKNVPADRPVKGQPPFSWEESAIDALTYMKYDKVTDWGIQNCLDLFERYNGMGYKKKGLPSPYLWSYTQFYTKGKYVKDGKYDPNAVSKQPGVAAIMKELLT
;
A
#
# COMPACT_ATOMS: atom_id res chain seq x y z
N MET A 1 2.86 -16.63 14.98
CA MET A 1 1.58 -15.98 14.62
C MET A 1 1.62 -15.61 13.15
N THR A 2 0.64 -16.03 12.37
CA THR A 2 0.49 -15.64 10.97
C THR A 2 0.02 -14.20 10.86
N TYR A 3 0.17 -13.58 9.69
CA TYR A 3 -0.38 -12.23 9.48
C TYR A 3 -1.90 -12.19 9.61
N ALA A 4 -2.60 -13.25 9.21
CA ALA A 4 -4.05 -13.34 9.40
C ALA A 4 -4.43 -13.36 10.90
N GLU A 5 -3.69 -14.12 11.72
CA GLU A 5 -3.88 -14.15 13.17
C GLU A 5 -3.56 -12.78 13.80
N MET A 6 -2.45 -12.16 13.41
CA MET A 6 -2.12 -10.81 13.86
C MET A 6 -3.21 -9.82 13.47
N PHE A 7 -3.69 -9.88 12.22
CA PHE A 7 -4.76 -9.00 11.75
C PHE A 7 -6.04 -9.18 12.57
N THR A 8 -6.43 -10.41 12.87
CA THR A 8 -7.60 -10.69 13.71
C THR A 8 -7.49 -10.01 15.08
N GLN A 9 -6.31 -10.07 15.68
CA GLN A 9 -6.03 -9.50 17.00
C GLN A 9 -5.67 -8.01 16.97
N ALA A 10 -5.39 -7.46 15.80
CA ALA A 10 -4.96 -6.06 15.66
C ALA A 10 -6.03 -5.11 16.18
N LYS A 11 -5.57 -4.15 16.98
CA LYS A 11 -6.38 -3.04 17.51
C LYS A 11 -5.72 -1.74 17.13
N ILE A 12 -6.51 -0.84 16.56
CA ILE A 12 -6.04 0.52 16.23
C ILE A 12 -5.86 1.28 17.56
N LYS A 13 -4.73 1.94 17.70
CA LYS A 13 -4.47 2.80 18.87
C LYS A 13 -5.53 3.89 18.94
N PRO A 14 -6.20 4.09 20.10
CA PRO A 14 -7.34 5.01 20.19
C PRO A 14 -7.01 6.44 19.71
N GLU A 15 -5.83 6.94 20.02
CA GLU A 15 -5.37 8.27 19.62
C GLU A 15 -5.08 8.42 18.12
N LYS A 16 -5.07 7.30 17.38
CA LYS A 16 -4.85 7.25 15.93
C LYS A 16 -6.10 6.94 15.13
N LEU A 17 -7.19 6.60 15.79
CA LEU A 17 -8.40 6.13 15.14
C LEU A 17 -9.01 7.17 14.20
N SER A 18 -9.02 8.45 14.57
CA SER A 18 -9.60 9.51 13.72
C SER A 18 -8.84 9.65 12.39
N GLU A 19 -7.52 9.55 12.43
CA GLU A 19 -6.69 9.60 11.22
C GLU A 19 -6.94 8.38 10.32
N VAL A 20 -7.02 7.19 10.91
CA VAL A 20 -7.32 5.96 10.15
C VAL A 20 -8.70 6.04 9.49
N LYS A 21 -9.70 6.53 10.21
CA LYS A 21 -11.06 6.74 9.65
C LYS A 21 -11.04 7.74 8.49
N TRP A 22 -10.29 8.81 8.60
CA TRP A 22 -10.15 9.79 7.52
C TRP A 22 -9.54 9.15 6.26
N VAL A 23 -8.49 8.33 6.42
CA VAL A 23 -7.87 7.62 5.30
C VAL A 23 -8.87 6.65 4.65
N ALA A 24 -9.55 5.83 5.45
CA ALA A 24 -10.54 4.88 4.96
C ALA A 24 -11.67 5.58 4.22
N GLN A 25 -12.14 6.72 4.73
CA GLN A 25 -13.17 7.52 4.07
C GLN A 25 -12.71 8.05 2.72
N LYS A 26 -11.47 8.53 2.61
CA LYS A 26 -10.89 8.97 1.33
C LYS A 26 -10.81 7.84 0.32
N ILE A 27 -10.42 6.65 0.76
CA ILE A 27 -10.37 5.47 -0.12
C ILE A 27 -11.78 5.13 -0.60
N ARG A 28 -12.78 5.08 0.30
CA ARG A 28 -14.17 4.82 -0.07
C ARG A 28 -14.72 5.86 -1.05
N ALA A 29 -14.39 7.14 -0.84
CA ALA A 29 -14.86 8.23 -1.71
C ALA A 29 -14.33 8.11 -3.15
N ASN A 30 -13.18 7.48 -3.35
CA ASN A 30 -12.56 7.28 -4.66
C ASN A 30 -12.75 5.85 -5.20
N LYS A 31 -13.63 5.07 -4.59
CA LYS A 31 -13.92 3.70 -5.01
C LYS A 31 -14.12 3.52 -6.52
N PRO A 32 -14.89 4.39 -7.23
CA PRO A 32 -15.09 4.21 -8.67
C PRO A 32 -13.78 4.22 -9.47
N ARG A 33 -12.80 5.01 -9.10
CA ARG A 33 -11.50 5.05 -9.77
C ARG A 33 -10.68 3.78 -9.52
N TYR A 34 -10.71 3.27 -8.30
CA TYR A 34 -10.05 2.01 -7.96
C TYR A 34 -10.74 0.81 -8.62
N GLU A 35 -12.07 0.82 -8.69
CA GLU A 35 -12.84 -0.21 -9.39
C GLU A 35 -12.52 -0.26 -10.88
N ALA A 36 -12.32 0.89 -11.54
CA ALA A 36 -11.92 0.93 -12.94
C ALA A 36 -10.61 0.16 -13.18
N VAL A 37 -9.64 0.30 -12.27
CA VAL A 37 -8.37 -0.43 -12.32
C VAL A 37 -8.56 -1.93 -12.13
N VAL A 38 -9.27 -2.33 -11.07
CA VAL A 38 -9.44 -3.76 -10.75
C VAL A 38 -10.31 -4.49 -11.77
N LEU A 39 -11.28 -3.83 -12.36
CA LEU A 39 -12.09 -4.38 -13.46
C LEU A 39 -11.23 -4.59 -14.71
N SER A 40 -10.32 -3.69 -15.00
CA SER A 40 -9.38 -3.83 -16.13
C SER A 40 -8.42 -5.01 -15.92
N ILE A 41 -7.95 -5.27 -14.70
CA ILE A 41 -7.08 -6.41 -14.36
C ILE A 41 -7.88 -7.72 -14.37
N ALA A 42 -9.13 -7.69 -13.92
CA ALA A 42 -10.10 -8.80 -13.99
C ALA A 42 -9.66 -10.11 -13.30
N ASN A 43 -9.06 -10.01 -12.10
CA ASN A 43 -8.60 -11.18 -11.34
C ASN A 43 -9.19 -11.30 -9.93
N GLY A 44 -10.27 -10.55 -9.65
CA GLY A 44 -10.91 -10.54 -8.32
C GLY A 44 -10.25 -9.63 -7.29
N MET A 45 -9.23 -8.84 -7.69
CA MET A 45 -8.58 -7.87 -6.80
C MET A 45 -9.63 -6.93 -6.19
N PRO A 46 -9.66 -6.77 -4.87
CA PRO A 46 -10.60 -5.83 -4.25
C PRO A 46 -10.14 -4.37 -4.46
N TYR A 47 -11.11 -3.46 -4.65
CA TYR A 47 -10.80 -2.04 -4.88
C TYR A 47 -9.95 -1.41 -3.76
N TRP A 48 -10.19 -1.83 -2.52
CA TRP A 48 -9.47 -1.31 -1.35
C TRP A 48 -7.99 -1.68 -1.34
N PHE A 49 -7.62 -2.78 -2.00
CA PHE A 49 -6.21 -3.17 -2.16
C PHE A 49 -5.45 -2.08 -2.93
N VAL A 50 -6.00 -1.64 -4.05
CA VAL A 50 -5.43 -0.55 -4.85
C VAL A 50 -5.47 0.78 -4.08
N GLY A 51 -6.59 1.06 -3.42
CA GLY A 51 -6.76 2.29 -2.64
C GLY A 51 -5.74 2.42 -1.50
N ILE A 52 -5.45 1.33 -0.81
CA ILE A 52 -4.44 1.32 0.27
C ILE A 52 -3.03 1.58 -0.30
N ILE A 53 -2.64 0.88 -1.37
CA ILE A 53 -1.34 1.15 -2.02
C ILE A 53 -1.26 2.62 -2.43
N HIS A 54 -2.30 3.14 -3.05
CA HIS A 54 -2.35 4.54 -3.50
C HIS A 54 -2.14 5.52 -2.35
N PHE A 55 -2.78 5.28 -1.21
CA PHE A 55 -2.57 6.09 -0.03
C PHE A 55 -1.14 5.94 0.51
N MET A 56 -0.64 4.73 0.64
CA MET A 56 0.69 4.46 1.20
C MET A 56 1.82 5.06 0.36
N GLU A 57 1.71 4.99 -0.97
CA GLU A 57 2.76 5.45 -1.88
C GLU A 57 2.66 6.95 -2.23
N GLY A 58 1.45 7.47 -2.39
CA GLY A 58 1.23 8.83 -2.88
C GLY A 58 0.30 9.70 -2.05
N GLY A 59 -0.08 9.28 -0.85
CA GLY A 59 -1.02 10.03 -0.01
C GLY A 59 -2.41 10.20 -0.62
N GLY A 60 -2.78 9.35 -1.58
CA GLY A 60 -4.05 9.42 -2.29
C GLY A 60 -4.10 10.47 -3.40
N LYS A 61 -2.96 10.99 -3.84
CA LYS A 61 -2.88 11.96 -4.95
C LYS A 61 -2.97 11.25 -6.30
N PHE A 62 -3.90 11.70 -7.16
CA PHE A 62 -4.07 11.16 -8.51
C PHE A 62 -3.14 11.80 -9.55
N SER A 63 -2.17 12.58 -9.13
CA SER A 63 -1.16 13.23 -9.98
C SER A 63 0.19 12.51 -9.98
N THR A 64 0.30 11.39 -9.25
CA THR A 64 1.55 10.65 -9.08
C THR A 64 1.41 9.19 -9.47
N HIS A 65 2.53 8.58 -9.88
CA HIS A 65 2.60 7.16 -10.21
C HIS A 65 2.36 6.28 -8.99
N LEU A 66 1.57 5.23 -9.17
CA LEU A 66 1.34 4.23 -8.12
C LEU A 66 2.62 3.45 -7.77
N HIS A 67 3.58 3.39 -8.67
CA HIS A 67 4.85 2.69 -8.48
C HIS A 67 5.64 3.22 -7.27
N ASN A 68 5.74 4.56 -7.15
CA ASN A 68 6.69 5.19 -6.22
C ASN A 68 6.38 6.66 -5.89
N GLY A 69 5.28 7.22 -6.40
CA GLY A 69 4.91 8.61 -6.16
C GLY A 69 5.55 9.65 -7.09
N ASP A 70 6.31 9.23 -8.10
CA ASP A 70 6.83 10.16 -9.11
C ASP A 70 5.69 10.81 -9.92
N PRO A 71 5.89 12.02 -10.47
CA PRO A 71 4.84 12.73 -11.23
C PRO A 71 4.43 11.99 -12.51
N LEU A 72 3.12 11.98 -12.81
CA LEU A 72 2.55 11.38 -14.03
C LEU A 72 2.92 12.14 -15.31
N THR A 73 3.50 13.32 -15.22
CA THR A 73 3.94 14.15 -16.35
C THR A 73 5.11 13.56 -17.13
N ALA A 74 5.80 12.58 -16.54
CA ALA A 74 6.91 11.86 -17.15
C ALA A 74 6.88 10.40 -16.71
N ARG A 75 7.74 9.56 -17.32
CA ARG A 75 7.99 8.20 -16.80
C ARG A 75 8.66 8.27 -15.44
N THR A 76 8.55 7.21 -14.64
CA THR A 76 9.21 7.17 -13.34
C THR A 76 10.72 7.31 -13.46
N LYS A 77 11.32 8.03 -12.52
CA LYS A 77 12.78 8.20 -12.40
C LYS A 77 13.36 7.34 -11.27
N ASN A 78 12.63 7.26 -10.16
CA ASN A 78 13.00 6.38 -9.05
C ASN A 78 12.61 4.94 -9.36
N VAL A 79 13.12 4.00 -8.57
CA VAL A 79 12.84 2.57 -8.76
C VAL A 79 11.35 2.27 -8.52
N PRO A 80 10.69 1.55 -9.42
CA PRO A 80 11.16 1.06 -10.72
C PRO A 80 11.17 2.19 -11.77
N ALA A 81 12.34 2.42 -12.41
CA ALA A 81 12.51 3.52 -13.36
C ALA A 81 11.92 3.20 -14.74
N ASP A 82 11.69 4.25 -15.53
CA ASP A 82 11.22 4.19 -16.91
C ASP A 82 9.85 3.49 -17.08
N ARG A 83 8.99 3.64 -16.08
CA ARG A 83 7.63 3.09 -16.09
C ARG A 83 6.56 4.19 -16.24
N PRO A 84 5.39 3.90 -16.86
CA PRO A 84 5.05 2.75 -17.70
C PRO A 84 5.91 2.68 -18.96
N VAL A 85 6.16 1.49 -19.47
CA VAL A 85 6.92 1.30 -20.73
C VAL A 85 6.07 1.67 -21.94
N LYS A 86 4.78 1.30 -21.91
CA LYS A 86 3.81 1.60 -22.98
C LYS A 86 3.18 2.98 -22.78
N GLY A 87 2.68 3.55 -23.87
CA GLY A 87 2.04 4.86 -23.85
C GLY A 87 3.03 6.01 -23.84
N GLN A 88 2.53 7.22 -23.71
CA GLN A 88 3.33 8.45 -23.69
C GLN A 88 2.87 9.35 -22.55
N PRO A 89 3.80 10.04 -21.87
CA PRO A 89 3.42 11.04 -20.88
C PRO A 89 2.70 12.23 -21.53
N PRO A 90 1.81 12.92 -20.80
CA PRO A 90 1.41 12.63 -19.44
C PRO A 90 0.52 11.36 -19.37
N PHE A 91 0.72 10.56 -18.32
CA PHE A 91 -0.08 9.34 -18.11
C PHE A 91 -1.33 9.63 -17.30
N SER A 92 -2.42 8.88 -17.56
CA SER A 92 -3.52 8.81 -16.61
C SER A 92 -3.10 8.04 -15.36
N TRP A 93 -3.74 8.34 -14.24
CA TRP A 93 -3.47 7.59 -13.02
C TRP A 93 -3.80 6.11 -13.18
N GLU A 94 -4.90 5.81 -13.88
CA GLU A 94 -5.35 4.44 -14.15
C GLU A 94 -4.34 3.64 -14.97
N GLU A 95 -3.78 4.23 -16.02
CA GLU A 95 -2.70 3.60 -16.81
C GLU A 95 -1.49 3.27 -15.93
N SER A 96 -1.08 4.21 -15.11
CA SER A 96 0.03 4.03 -14.17
C SER A 96 -0.25 2.94 -13.14
N ALA A 97 -1.46 2.94 -12.56
CA ALA A 97 -1.85 1.95 -11.56
C ALA A 97 -1.87 0.53 -12.14
N ILE A 98 -2.43 0.35 -13.32
CA ILE A 98 -2.45 -0.95 -14.01
C ILE A 98 -1.01 -1.42 -14.28
N ASP A 99 -0.15 -0.53 -14.77
CA ASP A 99 1.26 -0.85 -15.03
C ASP A 99 2.00 -1.25 -13.74
N ALA A 100 1.81 -0.51 -12.65
CA ALA A 100 2.46 -0.81 -11.38
C ALA A 100 2.07 -2.19 -10.83
N LEU A 101 0.78 -2.50 -10.86
CA LEU A 101 0.28 -3.79 -10.37
C LEU A 101 0.71 -4.95 -11.27
N THR A 102 0.73 -4.74 -12.57
CA THR A 102 1.20 -5.74 -13.55
C THR A 102 2.72 -5.96 -13.45
N TYR A 103 3.48 -4.89 -13.24
CA TYR A 103 4.92 -4.98 -13.00
C TYR A 103 5.24 -5.84 -11.77
N MET A 104 4.45 -5.72 -10.72
CA MET A 104 4.56 -6.57 -9.52
C MET A 104 4.00 -7.97 -9.71
N LYS A 105 3.43 -8.27 -10.88
CA LYS A 105 2.74 -9.54 -11.20
C LYS A 105 1.50 -9.81 -10.32
N TYR A 106 0.90 -8.76 -9.80
CA TYR A 106 -0.32 -8.87 -8.98
C TYR A 106 -1.56 -9.15 -9.83
N ASP A 107 -1.48 -8.92 -11.14
CA ASP A 107 -2.49 -9.36 -12.11
C ASP A 107 -2.63 -10.90 -12.19
N LYS A 108 -1.62 -11.64 -11.74
CA LYS A 108 -1.62 -13.11 -11.71
C LYS A 108 -2.14 -13.70 -10.38
N VAL A 109 -2.37 -12.87 -9.40
CA VAL A 109 -2.88 -13.30 -8.08
C VAL A 109 -4.36 -13.66 -8.18
N THR A 110 -4.75 -14.74 -7.53
CA THR A 110 -6.14 -15.20 -7.45
C THR A 110 -6.65 -15.34 -6.02
N ASP A 111 -5.74 -15.42 -5.03
CA ASP A 111 -6.08 -15.46 -3.61
C ASP A 111 -5.99 -14.05 -3.01
N TRP A 112 -7.15 -13.49 -2.66
CA TRP A 112 -7.29 -12.19 -2.02
C TRP A 112 -7.69 -12.29 -0.55
N GLY A 113 -7.39 -13.42 0.10
CA GLY A 113 -7.53 -13.59 1.54
C GLY A 113 -6.59 -12.68 2.34
N ILE A 114 -6.92 -12.43 3.58
CA ILE A 114 -6.20 -11.49 4.47
C ILE A 114 -4.70 -11.79 4.56
N GLN A 115 -4.34 -13.06 4.75
CA GLN A 115 -2.93 -13.47 4.83
C GLN A 115 -2.18 -13.06 3.58
N ASN A 116 -2.70 -13.44 2.41
CA ASN A 116 -2.02 -13.16 1.16
C ASN A 116 -2.00 -11.67 0.83
N CYS A 117 -3.07 -10.93 1.11
CA CYS A 117 -3.08 -9.48 0.93
C CYS A 117 -1.97 -8.79 1.74
N LEU A 118 -1.79 -9.17 3.01
CA LEU A 118 -0.74 -8.59 3.85
C LEU A 118 0.66 -8.95 3.35
N ASP A 119 0.87 -10.17 2.88
CA ASP A 119 2.12 -10.58 2.25
C ASP A 119 2.40 -9.76 0.96
N LEU A 120 1.39 -9.54 0.14
CA LEU A 120 1.49 -8.74 -1.09
C LEU A 120 1.79 -7.26 -0.78
N PHE A 121 1.14 -6.68 0.22
CA PHE A 121 1.43 -5.31 0.67
C PHE A 121 2.87 -5.16 1.16
N GLU A 122 3.33 -6.11 1.97
CA GLU A 122 4.73 -6.07 2.45
C GLU A 122 5.71 -6.16 1.30
N ARG A 123 5.45 -7.06 0.34
CA ARG A 123 6.29 -7.20 -0.86
C ARG A 123 6.31 -5.91 -1.68
N TYR A 124 5.20 -5.21 -1.79
CA TYR A 124 5.15 -3.93 -2.51
C TYR A 124 6.09 -2.89 -1.90
N ASN A 125 6.14 -2.80 -0.57
CA ASN A 125 7.03 -1.89 0.15
C ASN A 125 8.48 -2.39 0.18
N GLY A 126 8.69 -3.72 0.27
CA GLY A 126 10.00 -4.35 0.39
C GLY A 126 10.11 -5.25 1.63
N MET A 127 11.01 -6.22 1.55
CA MET A 127 11.11 -7.31 2.51
C MET A 127 12.17 -7.08 3.61
N GLY A 128 12.68 -5.86 3.77
CA GLY A 128 13.76 -5.55 4.70
C GLY A 128 13.43 -5.86 6.16
N TYR A 129 12.23 -5.53 6.59
CA TYR A 129 11.78 -5.81 7.96
C TYR A 129 11.61 -7.31 8.21
N LYS A 130 10.98 -8.02 7.30
CA LYS A 130 10.77 -9.48 7.41
C LYS A 130 12.10 -10.24 7.48
N LYS A 131 13.08 -9.85 6.67
CA LYS A 131 14.42 -10.42 6.71
C LYS A 131 15.13 -10.23 8.05
N LYS A 132 14.79 -9.17 8.77
CA LYS A 132 15.33 -8.88 10.12
C LYS A 132 14.48 -9.49 11.24
N GLY A 133 13.34 -10.14 10.92
CA GLY A 133 12.40 -10.63 11.93
C GLY A 133 11.69 -9.51 12.70
N LEU A 134 11.55 -8.33 12.09
CA LEU A 134 10.96 -7.16 12.72
C LEU A 134 9.56 -6.88 12.14
N PRO A 135 8.64 -6.32 12.97
CA PRO A 135 7.35 -5.89 12.46
C PRO A 135 7.51 -4.70 11.50
N SER A 136 6.97 -4.84 10.29
CA SER A 136 6.98 -3.78 9.31
C SER A 136 6.04 -2.63 9.73
N PRO A 137 6.52 -1.38 9.85
CA PRO A 137 5.62 -0.25 10.06
C PRO A 137 4.68 -0.01 8.88
N TYR A 138 5.07 -0.40 7.67
CA TYR A 138 4.18 -0.35 6.51
C TYR A 138 2.90 -1.17 6.76
N LEU A 139 3.01 -2.33 7.42
CA LEU A 139 1.86 -3.16 7.75
C LEU A 139 1.20 -2.77 9.08
N TRP A 140 1.98 -2.55 10.13
CA TRP A 140 1.47 -2.60 11.50
C TRP A 140 1.47 -1.27 12.25
N SER A 141 1.95 -0.19 11.64
CA SER A 141 1.91 1.15 12.26
C SER A 141 0.47 1.50 12.68
N TYR A 142 0.32 2.17 13.80
CA TYR A 142 -0.94 2.53 14.46
C TYR A 142 -1.70 1.35 15.09
N THR A 143 -1.08 0.17 15.15
CA THR A 143 -1.60 -0.96 15.93
C THR A 143 -0.66 -1.32 17.08
N GLN A 144 -1.11 -2.17 18.00
CA GLN A 144 -0.27 -2.64 19.12
C GLN A 144 0.94 -3.48 18.67
N PHE A 145 0.97 -3.94 17.42
CA PHE A 145 2.07 -4.76 16.89
C PHE A 145 3.29 -3.95 16.44
N TYR A 146 3.20 -2.60 16.50
CA TYR A 146 4.31 -1.73 16.15
C TYR A 146 4.47 -0.60 17.18
N THR A 147 5.69 -0.37 17.62
CA THR A 147 6.04 0.74 18.50
C THR A 147 7.08 1.66 17.89
N LYS A 148 8.19 1.12 17.40
CA LYS A 148 9.29 1.89 16.81
C LYS A 148 10.17 1.03 15.92
N GLY A 149 11.07 1.67 15.22
CA GLY A 149 12.00 1.05 14.28
C GLY A 149 11.54 1.21 12.84
N LYS A 150 12.30 1.91 12.02
CA LYS A 150 12.02 2.06 10.60
C LYS A 150 13.28 2.37 9.81
N TYR A 151 13.24 2.05 8.51
CA TYR A 151 14.23 2.55 7.56
C TYR A 151 13.97 4.04 7.33
N VAL A 152 14.95 4.88 7.64
CA VAL A 152 14.87 6.34 7.45
C VAL A 152 15.38 6.76 6.08
N LYS A 153 16.13 5.89 5.42
CA LYS A 153 16.54 5.92 4.02
C LYS A 153 16.97 4.53 3.57
N ASP A 154 17.23 4.34 2.29
CA ASP A 154 17.63 3.05 1.74
C ASP A 154 18.84 2.46 2.49
N GLY A 155 18.65 1.23 3.00
CA GLY A 155 19.67 0.49 3.74
C GLY A 155 19.96 1.00 5.15
N LYS A 156 19.35 2.10 5.59
CA LYS A 156 19.59 2.68 6.92
C LYS A 156 18.38 2.49 7.84
N TYR A 157 18.48 1.49 8.71
CA TYR A 157 17.49 1.22 9.74
C TYR A 157 17.81 2.01 11.01
N ASP A 158 16.80 2.72 11.55
CA ASP A 158 16.89 3.40 12.86
C ASP A 158 15.93 2.72 13.83
N PRO A 159 16.45 2.05 14.89
CA PRO A 159 15.62 1.35 15.86
C PRO A 159 14.76 2.27 16.72
N ASN A 160 15.04 3.55 16.76
CA ASN A 160 14.30 4.53 17.55
C ASN A 160 13.32 5.39 16.74
N ALA A 161 13.43 5.38 15.42
CA ALA A 161 12.51 6.12 14.57
C ALA A 161 11.10 5.49 14.60
N VAL A 162 10.08 6.34 14.57
CA VAL A 162 8.67 5.92 14.64
C VAL A 162 7.95 6.35 13.36
N SER A 163 7.23 5.41 12.75
CA SER A 163 6.37 5.72 11.60
C SER A 163 5.22 6.63 12.03
N LYS A 164 4.99 7.68 11.23
CA LYS A 164 3.95 8.69 11.47
C LYS A 164 2.77 8.57 10.50
N GLN A 165 2.66 7.45 9.80
CA GLN A 165 1.52 7.15 8.93
C GLN A 165 0.84 5.85 9.36
N PRO A 166 -0.47 5.68 9.09
CA PRO A 166 -1.14 4.42 9.39
C PRO A 166 -0.54 3.28 8.59
N GLY A 167 -0.45 2.11 9.21
CA GLY A 167 -0.10 0.90 8.51
C GLY A 167 -1.30 0.31 7.75
N VAL A 168 -0.99 -0.56 6.81
CA VAL A 168 -1.99 -1.27 5.99
C VAL A 168 -3.05 -1.95 6.86
N ALA A 169 -2.64 -2.66 7.92
CA ALA A 169 -3.55 -3.39 8.78
C ALA A 169 -4.57 -2.48 9.49
N ALA A 170 -4.13 -1.30 9.94
CA ALA A 170 -5.03 -0.32 10.56
C ALA A 170 -6.08 0.17 9.56
N ILE A 171 -5.65 0.50 8.33
CA ILE A 171 -6.55 0.96 7.27
C ILE A 171 -7.52 -0.16 6.87
N MET A 172 -7.03 -1.39 6.68
CA MET A 172 -7.87 -2.55 6.36
C MET A 172 -8.92 -2.81 7.43
N LYS A 173 -8.55 -2.73 8.72
CA LYS A 173 -9.50 -2.89 9.83
C LYS A 173 -10.69 -1.94 9.68
N GLU A 174 -10.43 -0.68 9.38
CA GLU A 174 -11.49 0.33 9.23
C GLU A 174 -12.30 0.11 7.94
N LEU A 175 -11.65 -0.28 6.85
CA LEU A 175 -12.34 -0.51 5.56
C LEU A 175 -13.23 -1.74 5.56
N LEU A 176 -12.85 -2.79 6.31
CA LEU A 176 -13.52 -4.10 6.32
C LEU A 176 -14.53 -4.28 7.46
N THR A 177 -14.72 -3.26 8.29
CA THR A 177 -15.75 -3.27 9.35
C THR A 177 -17.09 -2.64 8.89
#